data_2ab7201205fad314be38a613a63e0360
#
_entry.id   2ab7201205fad314be38a613a63e0360
#
_cell.length_a   1.000
_cell.length_b   1.000
_cell.length_c   1.000
_cell.angle_alpha   90.00
_cell.angle_beta   90.00
_cell.angle_gamma   90.00
#
_symmetry.space_group_name_H-M   'P 1'
#
loop_
_entity.id
_entity.type
_entity.pdbx_description
1 polymer ?
#
loop_
_entity_poly.entity_id
_entity_poly.type
_entity_poly.pdbx_seq_one_letter_code
_entity_poly.pdbx_strand_id
1 'polypeptide(L)'
;YPLLPGAILMDDGKYAGMLSRKQLLEFLIRPFGQDLFFHQPLSILYSYARTPILELPDTTPILNAMQFSLRRSPEFLSEPIVVKTSGREYRLLDMQELNVASWQIRGIETQVRYERSQAQMIQNDKMASLGRLVDGVAHEILDPVNFIWGNLTHVSNYSRDLIKLIEVYDKNSA
;
A
#
# COMPACT_ATOMS: atom_id res chain seq x y z
N TYR A 1 -31.41 -12.88 14.42
CA TYR A 1 -30.69 -12.94 13.14
C TYR A 1 -30.15 -11.58 12.84
N PRO A 2 -28.90 -11.45 12.36
CA PRO A 2 -28.40 -10.17 11.85
C PRO A 2 -29.34 -9.68 10.75
N LEU A 3 -29.51 -8.38 10.68
CA LEU A 3 -30.38 -7.76 9.71
C LEU A 3 -29.87 -8.03 8.29
N LEU A 4 -30.56 -8.87 7.53
CA LEU A 4 -30.21 -9.15 6.15
C LEU A 4 -30.18 -7.85 5.32
N PRO A 5 -29.16 -7.63 4.48
CA PRO A 5 -29.05 -6.41 3.65
C PRO A 5 -30.12 -6.36 2.55
N GLY A 6 -30.71 -7.51 2.18
CA GLY A 6 -31.71 -7.61 1.15
C GLY A 6 -32.05 -9.06 0.83
N ALA A 7 -32.73 -9.28 -0.29
CA ALA A 7 -33.10 -10.59 -0.82
C ALA A 7 -32.69 -10.70 -2.30
N ILE A 8 -32.13 -11.84 -2.67
CA ILE A 8 -31.86 -12.20 -4.08
C ILE A 8 -33.11 -12.84 -4.64
N LEU A 9 -33.57 -12.38 -5.78
CA LEU A 9 -34.72 -12.91 -6.48
C LEU A 9 -34.23 -13.88 -7.55
N MET A 10 -34.81 -15.08 -7.51
CA MET A 10 -34.54 -16.13 -8.50
C MET A 10 -35.82 -16.46 -9.26
N ASP A 11 -35.71 -16.67 -10.55
CA ASP A 11 -36.80 -17.12 -11.41
C ASP A 11 -36.34 -18.37 -12.18
N ASP A 12 -37.02 -19.49 -11.99
CA ASP A 12 -36.64 -20.81 -12.55
C ASP A 12 -35.14 -21.14 -12.38
N GLY A 13 -34.59 -20.84 -11.20
CA GLY A 13 -33.18 -21.10 -10.87
C GLY A 13 -32.21 -20.14 -11.52
N LYS A 14 -32.70 -19.07 -12.17
CA LYS A 14 -31.89 -18.00 -12.74
C LYS A 14 -32.00 -16.73 -11.89
N TYR A 15 -30.93 -15.98 -11.85
CA TYR A 15 -30.91 -14.69 -11.18
C TYR A 15 -31.85 -13.70 -11.90
N ALA A 16 -32.83 -13.19 -11.18
CA ALA A 16 -33.81 -12.25 -11.67
C ALA A 16 -33.57 -10.82 -11.16
N GLY A 17 -32.92 -10.68 -10.01
CA GLY A 17 -32.60 -9.37 -9.44
C GLY A 17 -32.34 -9.42 -7.94
N MET A 18 -32.28 -8.26 -7.33
CA MET A 18 -32.07 -8.06 -5.91
C MET A 18 -32.98 -6.95 -5.39
N LEU A 19 -33.58 -7.17 -4.24
CA LEU A 19 -34.35 -6.17 -3.51
C LEU A 19 -33.62 -5.88 -2.20
N SER A 20 -33.15 -4.65 -2.01
CA SER A 20 -32.52 -4.28 -0.76
C SER A 20 -33.54 -4.09 0.36
N ARG A 21 -33.08 -4.26 1.60
CA ARG A 21 -33.93 -3.98 2.79
C ARG A 21 -34.40 -2.51 2.79
N LYS A 22 -33.55 -1.58 2.39
CA LYS A 22 -33.89 -0.17 2.33
C LYS A 22 -35.05 0.05 1.36
N GLN A 23 -34.96 -0.48 0.14
CA GLN A 23 -36.01 -0.38 -0.86
C GLN A 23 -37.33 -1.02 -0.38
N LEU A 24 -37.23 -2.24 0.17
CA LEU A 24 -38.41 -2.88 0.75
C LEU A 24 -39.10 -1.99 1.78
N LEU A 25 -38.33 -1.44 2.72
CA LEU A 25 -38.88 -0.56 3.75
C LEU A 25 -39.46 0.73 3.16
N GLU A 26 -38.76 1.35 2.20
CA GLU A 26 -39.25 2.57 1.51
C GLU A 26 -40.61 2.38 0.84
N PHE A 27 -40.85 1.19 0.25
CA PHE A 27 -42.14 0.89 -0.35
C PHE A 27 -43.21 0.56 0.68
N LEU A 28 -42.88 -0.15 1.76
CA LEU A 28 -43.82 -0.53 2.79
C LEU A 28 -44.31 0.63 3.68
N ILE A 29 -43.47 1.67 3.87
CA ILE A 29 -43.85 2.85 4.66
C ILE A 29 -44.65 3.90 3.87
N ARG A 30 -44.74 3.75 2.54
CA ARG A 30 -45.62 4.63 1.76
C ARG A 30 -47.09 4.46 2.14
N PRO A 31 -47.93 5.48 1.97
CA PRO A 31 -49.38 5.33 2.16
C PRO A 31 -49.90 4.12 1.35
N PHE A 32 -50.61 3.24 2.03
CA PHE A 32 -51.12 1.99 1.47
C PHE A 32 -50.08 0.96 1.02
N GLY A 33 -48.78 1.19 1.28
CA GLY A 33 -47.70 0.30 0.82
C GLY A 33 -47.82 -1.11 1.44
N GLN A 34 -48.18 -1.23 2.69
CA GLN A 34 -48.40 -2.51 3.34
C GLN A 34 -49.59 -3.27 2.72
N ASP A 35 -50.70 -2.58 2.47
CA ASP A 35 -51.90 -3.20 1.89
C ASP A 35 -51.66 -3.66 0.45
N LEU A 36 -50.84 -2.90 -0.29
CA LEU A 36 -50.54 -3.22 -1.68
C LEU A 36 -49.54 -4.35 -1.85
N PHE A 37 -48.52 -4.45 -0.97
CA PHE A 37 -47.37 -5.33 -1.22
C PHE A 37 -47.26 -6.52 -0.24
N PHE A 38 -47.87 -6.44 0.96
CA PHE A 38 -47.68 -7.46 2.01
C PHE A 38 -48.16 -8.86 1.62
N HIS A 39 -49.18 -8.93 0.78
CA HIS A 39 -49.78 -10.18 0.31
C HIS A 39 -49.44 -10.53 -1.14
N GLN A 40 -48.49 -9.78 -1.72
CA GLN A 40 -48.03 -9.99 -3.10
C GLN A 40 -46.67 -10.66 -3.15
N PRO A 41 -46.37 -11.43 -4.20
CA PRO A 41 -45.01 -11.91 -4.44
C PRO A 41 -43.99 -10.77 -4.50
N LEU A 42 -42.78 -10.97 -3.95
CA LEU A 42 -41.69 -9.98 -3.98
C LEU A 42 -41.33 -9.51 -5.40
N SER A 43 -41.58 -10.35 -6.40
CA SER A 43 -41.38 -10.00 -7.82
C SER A 43 -42.23 -8.80 -8.26
N ILE A 44 -43.44 -8.65 -7.71
CA ILE A 44 -44.33 -7.53 -7.99
C ILE A 44 -43.70 -6.25 -7.41
N LEU A 45 -43.32 -6.26 -6.12
CA LEU A 45 -42.68 -5.13 -5.50
C LEU A 45 -41.38 -4.77 -6.26
N TYR A 46 -40.57 -5.77 -6.63
CA TYR A 46 -39.34 -5.57 -7.40
C TYR A 46 -39.59 -4.90 -8.75
N SER A 47 -40.73 -5.17 -9.43
CA SER A 47 -41.04 -4.52 -10.70
C SER A 47 -41.18 -3.00 -10.58
N TYR A 48 -41.59 -2.51 -9.42
CA TYR A 48 -41.66 -1.06 -9.10
C TYR A 48 -40.36 -0.51 -8.53
N ALA A 49 -39.54 -1.35 -7.86
CA ALA A 49 -38.36 -0.96 -7.14
C ALA A 49 -37.06 -1.20 -7.93
N ARG A 50 -37.15 -1.43 -9.23
CA ARG A 50 -35.95 -1.69 -10.08
C ARG A 50 -34.94 -0.58 -9.95
N THR A 51 -33.73 -0.92 -9.52
CA THR A 51 -32.60 -0.02 -9.42
C THR A 51 -31.38 -0.64 -10.09
N PRO A 52 -30.42 0.15 -10.52
CA PRO A 52 -29.13 -0.37 -10.96
C PRO A 52 -28.45 -1.15 -9.85
N ILE A 53 -28.19 -2.43 -10.07
CA ILE A 53 -27.51 -3.30 -9.13
C ILE A 53 -26.07 -3.44 -9.54
N LEU A 54 -25.15 -3.28 -8.60
CA LEU A 54 -23.74 -3.59 -8.83
C LEU A 54 -23.53 -5.10 -8.62
N GLU A 55 -23.15 -5.78 -9.69
CA GLU A 55 -22.80 -7.20 -9.67
C GLU A 55 -21.28 -7.33 -9.85
N LEU A 56 -20.65 -8.12 -8.98
CA LEU A 56 -19.22 -8.38 -9.02
C LEU A 56 -18.95 -9.88 -8.91
N PRO A 57 -17.93 -10.42 -9.59
CA PRO A 57 -17.48 -11.78 -9.34
C PRO A 57 -16.79 -11.89 -7.96
N ASP A 58 -16.84 -13.06 -7.34
CA ASP A 58 -16.22 -13.37 -6.05
C ASP A 58 -14.69 -13.25 -6.07
N THR A 59 -14.09 -13.25 -7.24
CA THR A 59 -12.66 -13.03 -7.46
C THR A 59 -12.24 -11.55 -7.38
N THR A 60 -13.22 -10.63 -7.27
CA THR A 60 -12.91 -9.18 -7.21
C THR A 60 -12.23 -8.84 -5.88
N PRO A 61 -11.02 -8.22 -5.90
CA PRO A 61 -10.36 -7.75 -4.69
C PRO A 61 -11.23 -6.75 -3.92
N ILE A 62 -11.19 -6.81 -2.59
CA ILE A 62 -12.01 -5.96 -1.69
C ILE A 62 -11.83 -4.47 -1.99
N LEU A 63 -10.59 -4.01 -2.20
CA LEU A 63 -10.33 -2.60 -2.50
C LEU A 63 -10.91 -2.17 -3.85
N ASN A 64 -10.92 -3.06 -4.85
CA ASN A 64 -11.54 -2.79 -6.15
C ASN A 64 -13.08 -2.78 -6.03
N ALA A 65 -13.65 -3.72 -5.28
CA ALA A 65 -15.08 -3.73 -4.99
C ALA A 65 -15.52 -2.42 -4.32
N MET A 66 -14.73 -1.91 -3.37
CA MET A 66 -14.96 -0.62 -2.73
C MET A 66 -14.88 0.54 -3.73
N GLN A 67 -13.91 0.55 -4.63
CA GLN A 67 -13.81 1.57 -5.67
C GLN A 67 -15.01 1.58 -6.62
N PHE A 68 -15.46 0.40 -7.06
CA PHE A 68 -16.66 0.29 -7.90
C PHE A 68 -17.91 0.79 -7.15
N SER A 69 -18.03 0.47 -5.87
CA SER A 69 -19.14 0.93 -5.03
C SER A 69 -19.21 2.45 -4.91
N LEU A 70 -18.06 3.10 -4.74
CA LEU A 70 -17.97 4.56 -4.61
C LEU A 70 -18.24 5.32 -5.91
N ARG A 71 -18.23 4.64 -7.07
CA ARG A 71 -18.59 5.25 -8.37
C ARG A 71 -20.08 5.26 -8.63
N ARG A 72 -20.89 4.64 -7.78
CA ARG A 72 -22.36 4.65 -7.91
C ARG A 72 -22.91 6.03 -7.57
N SER A 73 -24.09 6.34 -8.05
CA SER A 73 -24.82 7.54 -7.65
C SER A 73 -25.05 7.58 -6.14
N PRO A 74 -25.06 8.76 -5.50
CA PRO A 74 -25.16 8.90 -4.04
C PRO A 74 -26.32 8.14 -3.40
N GLU A 75 -27.45 8.04 -4.10
CA GLU A 75 -28.64 7.30 -3.67
C GLU A 75 -28.43 5.79 -3.56
N PHE A 76 -27.46 5.23 -4.30
CA PHE A 76 -27.14 3.81 -4.32
C PHE A 76 -25.87 3.43 -3.53
N LEU A 77 -25.19 4.37 -2.91
CA LEU A 77 -23.96 4.10 -2.17
C LEU A 77 -24.17 3.15 -0.99
N SER A 78 -25.36 3.15 -0.39
CA SER A 78 -25.71 2.27 0.73
C SER A 78 -26.33 0.93 0.30
N GLU A 79 -26.64 0.78 -1.01
CA GLU A 79 -27.24 -0.45 -1.52
C GLU A 79 -26.22 -1.60 -1.51
N PRO A 80 -26.63 -2.82 -1.13
CA PRO A 80 -25.74 -3.98 -1.13
C PRO A 80 -25.26 -4.30 -2.55
N ILE A 81 -24.19 -5.09 -2.61
CA ILE A 81 -23.59 -5.58 -3.85
C ILE A 81 -24.00 -7.03 -4.03
N VAL A 82 -24.31 -7.42 -5.25
CA VAL A 82 -24.51 -8.82 -5.60
C VAL A 82 -23.17 -9.43 -6.00
N VAL A 83 -22.76 -10.46 -5.30
CA VAL A 83 -21.54 -11.21 -5.59
C VAL A 83 -21.92 -12.52 -6.27
N LYS A 84 -21.42 -12.69 -7.49
CA LYS A 84 -21.60 -13.91 -8.28
C LYS A 84 -20.45 -14.87 -8.01
N THR A 85 -20.78 -16.03 -7.44
CA THR A 85 -19.81 -17.09 -7.16
C THR A 85 -19.63 -18.00 -8.38
N SER A 86 -18.47 -18.63 -8.49
CA SER A 86 -18.12 -19.55 -9.59
C SER A 86 -19.10 -20.72 -9.74
N GLY A 87 -19.84 -21.10 -8.69
CA GLY A 87 -20.86 -22.13 -8.66
C GLY A 87 -22.26 -21.73 -9.16
N ARG A 88 -22.41 -20.57 -9.80
CA ARG A 88 -23.70 -19.95 -10.15
C ARG A 88 -24.57 -19.56 -8.94
N GLU A 89 -23.99 -19.48 -7.77
CA GLU A 89 -24.63 -18.93 -6.59
C GLU A 89 -24.47 -17.42 -6.56
N TYR A 90 -25.44 -16.75 -5.95
CA TYR A 90 -25.39 -15.31 -5.73
C TYR A 90 -25.43 -15.03 -4.24
N ARG A 91 -24.63 -14.10 -3.78
CA ARG A 91 -24.58 -13.67 -2.39
C ARG A 91 -24.71 -12.15 -2.30
N LEU A 92 -25.19 -11.66 -1.18
CA LEU A 92 -25.25 -10.24 -0.91
C LEU A 92 -24.06 -9.85 -0.03
N LEU A 93 -23.37 -8.81 -0.43
CA LEU A 93 -22.33 -8.17 0.34
C LEU A 93 -22.86 -6.83 0.86
N ASP A 94 -22.92 -6.70 2.16
CA ASP A 94 -23.32 -5.45 2.83
C ASP A 94 -22.22 -4.40 2.66
N MET A 95 -22.64 -3.17 2.43
CA MET A 95 -21.69 -2.04 2.32
C MET A 95 -20.95 -1.74 3.62
N GLN A 96 -21.57 -2.01 4.78
CA GLN A 96 -20.89 -1.88 6.07
C GLN A 96 -19.73 -2.88 6.20
N GLU A 97 -19.98 -4.14 5.86
CA GLU A 97 -18.96 -5.20 5.89
C GLU A 97 -17.81 -4.89 4.92
N LEU A 98 -18.14 -4.45 3.70
CA LEU A 98 -17.15 -4.02 2.72
C LEU A 98 -16.30 -2.84 3.22
N ASN A 99 -16.94 -1.85 3.84
CA ASN A 99 -16.26 -0.71 4.44
C ASN A 99 -15.27 -1.16 5.52
N VAL A 100 -15.74 -1.96 6.49
CA VAL A 100 -14.89 -2.45 7.58
C VAL A 100 -13.69 -3.21 7.02
N ALA A 101 -13.92 -4.15 6.09
CA ALA A 101 -12.84 -4.91 5.46
C ALA A 101 -11.84 -4.02 4.71
N SER A 102 -12.32 -3.02 3.97
CA SER A 102 -11.45 -2.07 3.25
C SER A 102 -10.60 -1.21 4.18
N TRP A 103 -11.16 -0.77 5.31
CA TRP A 103 -10.44 -0.02 6.33
C TRP A 103 -9.34 -0.86 7.00
N GLN A 104 -9.64 -2.13 7.31
CA GLN A 104 -8.66 -3.04 7.88
C GLN A 104 -7.47 -3.27 6.94
N ILE A 105 -7.74 -3.52 5.64
CA ILE A 105 -6.68 -3.71 4.64
C ILE A 105 -5.81 -2.45 4.53
N ARG A 106 -6.41 -1.27 4.41
CA ARG A 106 -5.68 0.01 4.34
C ARG A 106 -4.86 0.29 5.60
N GLY A 107 -5.39 -0.08 6.77
CA GLY A 107 -4.66 0.03 8.03
C GLY A 107 -3.38 -0.80 8.01
N ILE A 108 -3.48 -2.06 7.60
CA ILE A 108 -2.33 -2.97 7.48
C ILE A 108 -1.31 -2.44 6.46
N GLU A 109 -1.76 -2.02 5.27
CA GLU A 109 -0.88 -1.45 4.24
C GLU A 109 -0.12 -0.22 4.73
N THR A 110 -0.80 0.65 5.47
CA THR A 110 -0.18 1.86 6.06
C THR A 110 0.86 1.50 7.09
N GLN A 111 0.56 0.53 7.97
CA GLN A 111 1.49 0.05 8.99
C GLN A 111 2.76 -0.55 8.36
N VAL A 112 2.60 -1.44 7.38
CA VAL A 112 3.73 -2.06 6.66
C VAL A 112 4.59 -1.00 5.95
N ARG A 113 3.96 -0.01 5.35
CA ARG A 113 4.68 1.10 4.69
C ARG A 113 5.48 1.92 5.70
N TYR A 114 4.90 2.21 6.86
CA TYR A 114 5.57 2.95 7.93
C TYR A 114 6.79 2.18 8.45
N GLU A 115 6.66 0.88 8.73
CA GLU A 115 7.75 0.03 9.20
C GLU A 115 8.91 -0.04 8.18
N ARG A 116 8.59 -0.18 6.88
CA ARG A 116 9.60 -0.15 5.81
C ARG A 116 10.32 1.19 5.73
N SER A 117 9.59 2.29 5.86
CA SER A 117 10.18 3.64 5.85
C SER A 117 11.12 3.84 7.04
N GLN A 118 10.73 3.38 8.23
CA GLN A 118 11.59 3.43 9.42
C GLN A 118 12.87 2.58 9.25
N ALA A 119 12.75 1.37 8.72
CA ALA A 119 13.91 0.51 8.47
C ALA A 119 14.90 1.17 7.48
N GLN A 120 14.40 1.79 6.42
CA GLN A 120 15.23 2.55 5.47
C GLN A 120 15.92 3.74 6.12
N MET A 121 15.21 4.49 6.97
CA MET A 121 15.77 5.63 7.69
C MET A 121 16.93 5.21 8.59
N ILE A 122 16.75 4.13 9.37
CA ILE A 122 17.81 3.57 10.22
C ILE A 122 19.02 3.12 9.39
N GLN A 123 18.79 2.49 8.24
CA GLN A 123 19.87 2.07 7.35
C GLN A 123 20.63 3.26 6.77
N ASN A 124 19.92 4.31 6.34
CA ASN A 124 20.53 5.54 5.83
C ASN A 124 21.37 6.24 6.91
N ASP A 125 20.88 6.31 8.15
CA ASP A 125 21.61 6.89 9.27
C ASP A 125 22.88 6.10 9.58
N LYS A 126 22.84 4.77 9.54
CA LYS A 126 24.02 3.92 9.69
C LYS A 126 25.04 4.17 8.58
N MET A 127 24.60 4.26 7.32
CA MET A 127 25.48 4.54 6.20
C MET A 127 26.10 5.93 6.29
N ALA A 128 25.34 6.95 6.68
CA ALA A 128 25.84 8.30 6.89
C ALA A 128 26.88 8.37 8.05
N SER A 129 26.62 7.61 9.12
CA SER A 129 27.56 7.49 10.24
C SER A 129 28.85 6.77 9.85
N LEU A 130 28.75 5.69 9.07
CA LEU A 130 29.88 4.97 8.52
C LEU A 130 30.71 5.89 7.58
N GLY A 131 30.04 6.64 6.70
CA GLY A 131 30.72 7.61 5.82
C GLY A 131 31.55 8.63 6.59
N ARG A 132 30.98 9.21 7.66
CA ARG A 132 31.71 10.15 8.53
C ARG A 132 32.91 9.51 9.23
N LEU A 133 32.77 8.26 9.68
CA LEU A 133 33.88 7.53 10.29
C LEU A 133 34.98 7.23 9.30
N VAL A 134 34.65 6.78 8.09
CA VAL A 134 35.63 6.52 7.01
C VAL A 134 36.39 7.80 6.65
N ASP A 135 35.67 8.91 6.54
CA ASP A 135 36.27 10.20 6.20
C ASP A 135 37.24 10.68 7.30
N GLY A 136 36.85 10.56 8.57
CA GLY A 136 37.71 10.86 9.73
C GLY A 136 38.96 9.97 9.78
N VAL A 137 38.77 8.65 9.63
CA VAL A 137 39.91 7.69 9.60
C VAL A 137 40.84 7.96 8.41
N ALA A 138 40.26 8.28 7.24
CA ALA A 138 41.09 8.61 6.06
C ALA A 138 42.00 9.82 6.33
N HIS A 139 41.48 10.89 6.94
CA HIS A 139 42.28 12.06 7.32
C HIS A 139 43.35 11.70 8.38
N GLU A 140 42.99 10.97 9.42
CA GLU A 140 43.93 10.57 10.46
C GLU A 140 45.07 9.66 9.96
N ILE A 141 44.84 8.90 8.88
CA ILE A 141 45.87 8.02 8.27
C ILE A 141 46.69 8.83 7.26
N LEU A 142 46.05 9.67 6.44
CA LEU A 142 46.76 10.42 5.39
C LEU A 142 47.74 11.43 5.96
N ASP A 143 47.45 12.06 7.08
CA ASP A 143 48.34 13.04 7.70
C ASP A 143 49.70 12.45 8.09
N PRO A 144 49.79 11.34 8.89
CA PRO A 144 51.09 10.74 9.20
C PRO A 144 51.76 10.15 7.95
N VAL A 145 51.01 9.61 6.98
CA VAL A 145 51.59 9.10 5.73
C VAL A 145 52.26 10.24 4.93
N ASN A 146 51.59 11.38 4.82
CA ASN A 146 52.15 12.55 4.17
C ASN A 146 53.41 13.09 4.90
N PHE A 147 53.39 13.07 6.23
CA PHE A 147 54.54 13.45 7.04
C PHE A 147 55.71 12.51 6.83
N ILE A 148 55.50 11.21 6.82
CA ILE A 148 56.55 10.19 6.55
C ILE A 148 57.09 10.38 5.13
N TRP A 149 56.22 10.57 4.15
CA TRP A 149 56.63 10.77 2.75
C TRP A 149 57.48 12.03 2.58
N GLY A 150 57.09 13.14 3.22
CA GLY A 150 57.86 14.37 3.26
C GLY A 150 59.28 14.18 3.84
N ASN A 151 59.34 13.49 5.01
CA ASN A 151 60.61 13.20 5.65
C ASN A 151 61.52 12.28 4.82
N LEU A 152 60.96 11.24 4.18
CA LEU A 152 61.71 10.39 3.27
C LEU A 152 62.30 11.14 2.08
N THR A 153 61.57 12.12 1.55
CA THR A 153 62.03 13.01 0.47
C THR A 153 63.22 13.85 0.93
N HIS A 154 63.17 14.39 2.15
CA HIS A 154 64.27 15.13 2.74
C HIS A 154 65.53 14.27 2.96
N VAL A 155 65.32 13.07 3.55
CA VAL A 155 66.43 12.13 3.77
C VAL A 155 67.08 11.72 2.43
N SER A 156 66.29 11.47 1.41
CA SER A 156 66.80 11.16 0.07
C SER A 156 67.63 12.29 -0.52
N ASN A 157 67.21 13.55 -0.35
CA ASN A 157 67.95 14.70 -0.80
C ASN A 157 69.26 14.87 -0.05
N TYR A 158 69.24 14.77 1.30
CA TYR A 158 70.46 14.87 2.12
C TYR A 158 71.45 13.76 1.78
N SER A 159 70.98 12.52 1.57
CA SER A 159 71.86 11.42 1.15
C SER A 159 72.55 11.71 -0.20
N ARG A 160 71.79 12.27 -1.15
CA ARG A 160 72.33 12.66 -2.44
C ARG A 160 73.38 13.76 -2.33
N ASP A 161 73.14 14.75 -1.48
CA ASP A 161 74.07 15.86 -1.27
C ASP A 161 75.34 15.40 -0.54
N LEU A 162 75.22 14.45 0.43
CA LEU A 162 76.38 13.82 1.06
C LEU A 162 77.22 13.03 0.06
N ILE A 163 76.62 12.27 -0.85
CA ILE A 163 77.33 11.52 -1.89
C ILE A 163 78.13 12.51 -2.78
N LYS A 164 77.50 13.58 -3.21
CA LYS A 164 78.20 14.63 -3.99
C LYS A 164 79.39 15.24 -3.23
N LEU A 165 79.24 15.49 -1.94
CA LEU A 165 80.31 16.04 -1.12
C LEU A 165 81.46 15.06 -1.02
N ILE A 166 81.24 13.80 -0.84
CA ILE A 166 82.23 12.71 -0.84
C ILE A 166 82.96 12.66 -2.20
N GLU A 167 82.23 12.70 -3.31
CA GLU A 167 82.82 12.72 -4.66
C GLU A 167 83.75 13.89 -4.92
N VAL A 168 83.40 15.12 -4.41
CA VAL A 168 84.24 16.31 -4.50
C VAL A 168 85.48 16.17 -3.62
N TYR A 169 85.34 15.60 -2.43
CA TYR A 169 86.47 15.39 -1.51
C TYR A 169 87.45 14.39 -2.10
N ASP A 170 87.00 13.26 -2.63
CA ASP A 170 87.89 12.26 -3.26
C ASP A 170 88.66 12.82 -4.48
N LYS A 171 87.98 13.66 -5.28
CA LYS A 171 88.65 14.34 -6.40
C LYS A 171 89.72 15.38 -6.01
N ASN A 172 89.61 15.93 -4.84
CA ASN A 172 90.61 16.95 -4.36
C ASN A 172 91.69 16.34 -3.48
N SER A 173 91.58 14.98 -3.15
CA SER A 173 92.56 14.28 -2.33
C SER A 173 93.45 13.34 -3.14
N ALA A 174 93.28 13.24 -4.46
CA ALA A 174 94.12 12.52 -5.42
C ALA A 174 94.95 13.52 -6.22
#